data_3d343a315e8957c9f2170e855e002144
#
_entry.id   3d343a315e8957c9f2170e855e002144
#
_cell.length_a   1.000
_cell.length_b   1.000
_cell.length_c   1.000
_cell.angle_alpha   90.00
_cell.angle_beta   90.00
_cell.angle_gamma   90.00
#
_symmetry.space_group_name_H-M   'P 1'
#
loop_
_entity.id
_entity.type
_entity.pdbx_description
1 polymer ?
#
loop_
_entity_poly.entity_id
_entity_poly.type
_entity_poly.pdbx_seq_one_letter_code
_entity_poly.pdbx_strand_id
1 'polypeptide(L)'
;MAMRSHYCGLVTEALNGQTVSLCGWVNRRRDHGGVIFIDLRDREGYVQVVCDPDRPEMFKIAEDVRNEFCIQVKGLVRARPEGTTNDNLKSGKIEVLCHELTVLNASVTPPFQIDEDNLSETTRLTHRVLDLRRPYMQNNLMLRYKVAMEVRKYLDENGFIDVETPMLTKSTPEGARDYLVPSRVHDGQFFALPQSPQLFKQLLMVAGYDRYYQITKCFRDEDLRADRQPEFTQIDIETSFLSEEEIRDMFQGMIKRVFQNTIGVDLGEFPVMTYQDAMHLYGSDKPDLRVKLEFTEVTDVMGDVDFKVFSGAANMKGGRVVALRVPNGSVEGGGISRGEIDAYTEFVKIYGAKGLAYIRVNDLSKGRDGLQSPIVKNIHDAALNAVLERSGAQNGDLIFFGADKAKIVNDAIGALRIKIGHSEFGKKNGLFEDRWAPMWVVDFPMFEFDDESQRYTAVHHPFTAPKDGHEDWMVTAPEKCISKGYDMVLNGWEMGGGSVRIHRADVQQKVFDALKITPEEAQLKFGFLLDALQYGAPPHGGLAFGLDRIVTLMTGAESIRDVIAFPKTQRAQCLLTQAPSPVDEKQLRELHIRLRNPDAVKA
;
A
#
# COMPACT_ATOMS: atom_id res chain seq x y z
N MET A 1 -5.65 32.87 -30.47
CA MET A 1 -6.83 32.10 -30.02
C MET A 1 -6.35 30.75 -29.52
N ALA A 2 -7.00 30.19 -28.49
CA ALA A 2 -6.67 28.85 -28.03
C ALA A 2 -7.04 27.84 -29.14
N MET A 3 -6.23 26.79 -29.31
CA MET A 3 -6.49 25.73 -30.31
C MET A 3 -7.80 24.98 -30.07
N ARG A 4 -8.27 24.92 -28.81
CA ARG A 4 -9.54 24.33 -28.44
C ARG A 4 -10.36 25.28 -27.57
N SER A 5 -11.68 25.19 -27.70
CA SER A 5 -12.64 25.92 -26.88
C SER A 5 -13.14 25.10 -25.68
N HIS A 6 -13.24 23.79 -25.83
CA HIS A 6 -13.78 22.87 -24.84
C HIS A 6 -12.99 21.55 -24.83
N TYR A 7 -13.04 20.82 -23.71
CA TYR A 7 -12.63 19.42 -23.65
C TYR A 7 -13.70 18.52 -24.28
N CYS A 8 -13.28 17.44 -24.94
CA CYS A 8 -14.18 16.51 -25.62
C CYS A 8 -15.22 15.91 -24.66
N GLY A 9 -14.78 15.42 -23.50
CA GLY A 9 -15.66 14.82 -22.49
C GLY A 9 -16.59 15.80 -21.78
N LEU A 10 -16.41 17.11 -21.98
CA LEU A 10 -17.24 18.17 -21.36
C LEU A 10 -18.23 18.80 -22.35
N VAL A 11 -18.29 18.32 -23.59
CA VAL A 11 -19.31 18.74 -24.56
C VAL A 11 -20.63 18.07 -24.17
N THR A 12 -21.62 18.89 -23.82
CA THR A 12 -22.94 18.44 -23.36
C THR A 12 -24.07 19.11 -24.15
N GLU A 13 -25.31 18.74 -23.85
CA GLU A 13 -26.53 19.35 -24.46
C GLU A 13 -26.61 20.86 -24.27
N ALA A 14 -25.94 21.41 -23.21
CA ALA A 14 -25.87 22.86 -22.97
C ALA A 14 -25.18 23.62 -24.12
N LEU A 15 -24.36 22.96 -24.92
CA LEU A 15 -23.65 23.52 -26.06
C LEU A 15 -24.38 23.28 -27.40
N ASN A 16 -25.59 22.72 -27.39
CA ASN A 16 -26.36 22.46 -28.59
C ASN A 16 -26.54 23.73 -29.41
N GLY A 17 -26.28 23.66 -30.71
CA GLY A 17 -26.34 24.80 -31.65
C GLY A 17 -25.11 25.69 -31.65
N GLN A 18 -24.11 25.42 -30.79
CA GLN A 18 -22.85 26.17 -30.73
C GLN A 18 -21.77 25.49 -31.59
N THR A 19 -20.89 26.31 -32.15
CA THR A 19 -19.68 25.83 -32.82
C THR A 19 -18.56 25.71 -31.79
N VAL A 20 -17.94 24.54 -31.72
CA VAL A 20 -16.81 24.24 -30.80
C VAL A 20 -15.55 23.88 -31.58
N SER A 21 -14.40 24.14 -30.97
CA SER A 21 -13.10 23.67 -31.45
C SER A 21 -12.56 22.68 -30.41
N LEU A 22 -12.31 21.45 -30.85
CA LEU A 22 -11.88 20.33 -30.01
C LEU A 22 -10.52 19.81 -30.48
N CYS A 23 -9.70 19.37 -29.56
CA CYS A 23 -8.44 18.69 -29.83
C CYS A 23 -8.38 17.41 -29.00
N GLY A 24 -7.90 16.35 -29.62
CA GLY A 24 -7.78 15.05 -28.93
C GLY A 24 -7.21 13.98 -29.84
N TRP A 25 -7.33 12.75 -29.38
CA TRP A 25 -6.87 11.56 -30.09
C TRP A 25 -8.07 10.76 -30.59
N VAL A 26 -7.95 10.21 -31.81
CA VAL A 26 -8.93 9.32 -32.40
C VAL A 26 -8.93 7.99 -31.64
N ASN A 27 -9.96 7.74 -30.85
CA ASN A 27 -10.10 6.47 -30.14
C ASN A 27 -10.57 5.37 -31.09
N ARG A 28 -11.59 5.68 -31.92
CA ARG A 28 -12.12 4.78 -32.90
C ARG A 28 -12.67 5.56 -34.12
N ARG A 29 -12.43 5.02 -35.29
CA ARG A 29 -13.03 5.49 -36.54
C ARG A 29 -13.94 4.41 -37.10
N ARG A 30 -15.13 4.79 -37.54
CA ARG A 30 -16.14 3.91 -38.16
C ARG A 30 -16.64 4.56 -39.44
N ASP A 31 -16.86 3.76 -40.47
CA ASP A 31 -17.49 4.16 -41.71
C ASP A 31 -18.82 3.42 -41.82
N HIS A 32 -19.93 4.15 -41.92
CA HIS A 32 -21.28 3.62 -42.03
C HIS A 32 -22.01 4.32 -43.16
N GLY A 33 -22.09 3.64 -44.28
CA GLY A 33 -22.88 4.11 -45.42
C GLY A 33 -22.37 5.42 -46.04
N GLY A 34 -21.07 5.65 -46.01
CA GLY A 34 -20.43 6.85 -46.55
C GLY A 34 -20.39 8.04 -45.60
N VAL A 35 -20.73 7.87 -44.32
CA VAL A 35 -20.52 8.85 -43.24
C VAL A 35 -19.48 8.30 -42.30
N ILE A 36 -18.47 9.12 -41.94
CA ILE A 36 -17.39 8.72 -41.03
C ILE A 36 -17.70 9.25 -39.63
N PHE A 37 -17.66 8.34 -38.65
CA PHE A 37 -17.81 8.64 -37.23
C PHE A 37 -16.46 8.49 -36.56
N ILE A 38 -16.06 9.50 -35.79
CA ILE A 38 -14.83 9.52 -35.01
C ILE A 38 -15.19 9.69 -33.54
N ASP A 39 -14.80 8.75 -32.70
CA ASP A 39 -14.81 8.93 -31.25
C ASP A 39 -13.53 9.69 -30.88
N LEU A 40 -13.65 10.97 -30.60
CA LEU A 40 -12.53 11.85 -30.24
C LEU A 40 -12.38 11.88 -28.73
N ARG A 41 -11.19 11.52 -28.26
CA ARG A 41 -10.85 11.35 -26.84
C ARG A 41 -9.88 12.42 -26.37
N ASP A 42 -10.15 12.93 -25.18
CA ASP A 42 -9.16 13.61 -24.34
C ASP A 42 -9.25 13.13 -22.89
N ARG A 43 -8.56 13.77 -21.96
CA ARG A 43 -8.55 13.35 -20.55
C ARG A 43 -9.90 13.42 -19.84
N GLU A 44 -10.84 14.22 -20.35
CA GLU A 44 -12.17 14.39 -19.77
C GLU A 44 -13.19 13.38 -20.31
N GLY A 45 -12.83 12.66 -21.39
CA GLY A 45 -13.65 11.61 -21.99
C GLY A 45 -13.75 11.69 -23.50
N TYR A 46 -14.88 11.23 -24.02
CA TYR A 46 -15.13 11.07 -25.47
C TYR A 46 -16.25 11.97 -25.96
N VAL A 47 -16.17 12.35 -27.22
CA VAL A 47 -17.28 12.90 -27.98
C VAL A 47 -17.32 12.28 -29.35
N GLN A 48 -18.54 12.00 -29.89
CA GLN A 48 -18.71 11.55 -31.24
C GLN A 48 -18.62 12.73 -32.20
N VAL A 49 -17.74 12.62 -33.18
CA VAL A 49 -17.61 13.57 -34.30
C VAL A 49 -18.14 12.90 -35.55
N VAL A 50 -19.00 13.61 -36.31
CA VAL A 50 -19.60 13.14 -37.56
C VAL A 50 -18.98 13.90 -38.71
N CYS A 51 -18.37 13.17 -39.64
CA CYS A 51 -17.80 13.71 -40.88
C CYS A 51 -18.71 13.31 -42.05
N ASP A 52 -19.37 14.32 -42.60
CA ASP A 52 -20.35 14.14 -43.68
C ASP A 52 -19.68 14.37 -45.05
N PRO A 53 -19.94 13.54 -46.06
CA PRO A 53 -19.38 13.69 -47.41
C PRO A 53 -19.82 14.99 -48.14
N ASP A 54 -20.82 15.69 -47.63
CA ASP A 54 -21.24 17.00 -48.16
C ASP A 54 -20.13 18.06 -48.05
N ARG A 55 -19.05 17.75 -47.32
CA ARG A 55 -17.84 18.58 -47.20
C ARG A 55 -16.60 17.81 -47.70
N PRO A 56 -16.41 17.72 -49.04
CA PRO A 56 -15.47 16.78 -49.65
C PRO A 56 -13.99 16.98 -49.21
N GLU A 57 -13.54 18.21 -48.99
CA GLU A 57 -12.15 18.46 -48.53
C GLU A 57 -11.92 17.94 -47.12
N MET A 58 -12.83 18.23 -46.19
CA MET A 58 -12.77 17.71 -44.82
C MET A 58 -12.95 16.18 -44.80
N PHE A 59 -13.90 15.66 -45.58
CA PHE A 59 -14.19 14.24 -45.64
C PHE A 59 -13.00 13.42 -46.15
N LYS A 60 -12.26 13.91 -47.14
CA LYS A 60 -11.03 13.29 -47.64
C LYS A 60 -9.99 13.14 -46.55
N ILE A 61 -9.84 14.13 -45.66
CA ILE A 61 -8.95 14.03 -44.52
C ILE A 61 -9.45 12.94 -43.54
N ALA A 62 -10.78 12.90 -43.30
CA ALA A 62 -11.38 11.91 -42.41
C ALA A 62 -11.21 10.46 -42.90
N GLU A 63 -11.14 10.22 -44.23
CA GLU A 63 -10.86 8.91 -44.80
C GLU A 63 -9.47 8.38 -44.41
N ASP A 64 -8.50 9.26 -44.28
CA ASP A 64 -7.09 8.92 -43.98
C ASP A 64 -6.81 8.84 -42.47
N VAL A 65 -7.68 9.36 -41.62
CA VAL A 65 -7.52 9.33 -40.14
C VAL A 65 -7.56 7.89 -39.64
N ARG A 66 -6.67 7.59 -38.70
CA ARG A 66 -6.57 6.29 -38.02
C ARG A 66 -6.55 6.48 -36.50
N ASN A 67 -6.69 5.36 -35.77
CA ASN A 67 -6.65 5.37 -34.33
C ASN A 67 -5.37 6.03 -33.80
N GLU A 68 -5.50 6.75 -32.71
CA GLU A 68 -4.45 7.50 -32.02
C GLU A 68 -3.85 8.68 -32.81
N PHE A 69 -4.39 9.03 -34.00
CA PHE A 69 -4.08 10.32 -34.60
C PHE A 69 -4.48 11.46 -33.68
N CYS A 70 -3.62 12.43 -33.50
CA CYS A 70 -3.94 13.67 -32.80
C CYS A 70 -4.56 14.65 -33.81
N ILE A 71 -5.81 15.04 -33.58
CA ILE A 71 -6.57 15.87 -34.53
C ILE A 71 -7.19 17.08 -33.83
N GLN A 72 -7.46 18.11 -34.62
CA GLN A 72 -8.30 19.23 -34.25
C GLN A 72 -9.59 19.18 -35.11
N VAL A 73 -10.71 19.36 -34.45
CA VAL A 73 -12.03 19.41 -35.06
C VAL A 73 -12.70 20.71 -34.73
N LYS A 74 -13.26 21.39 -35.75
CA LYS A 74 -14.17 22.51 -35.52
C LYS A 74 -15.53 22.13 -36.11
N GLY A 75 -16.57 22.21 -35.32
CA GLY A 75 -17.87 21.71 -35.72
C GLY A 75 -19.02 22.21 -34.85
N LEU A 76 -20.22 21.93 -35.32
CA LEU A 76 -21.48 22.29 -34.69
C LEU A 76 -21.93 21.18 -33.75
N VAL A 77 -22.18 21.52 -32.48
CA VAL A 77 -22.80 20.60 -31.54
C VAL A 77 -24.28 20.46 -31.86
N ARG A 78 -24.74 19.24 -32.02
CA ARG A 78 -26.15 18.92 -32.28
C ARG A 78 -26.61 17.69 -31.50
N ALA A 79 -27.91 17.57 -31.27
CA ALA A 79 -28.47 16.35 -30.69
C ALA A 79 -28.22 15.14 -31.62
N ARG A 80 -27.93 13.98 -31.04
CA ARG A 80 -27.89 12.74 -31.81
C ARG A 80 -29.28 12.40 -32.37
N PRO A 81 -29.36 11.72 -33.53
CA PRO A 81 -30.61 11.20 -34.03
C PRO A 81 -31.33 10.34 -32.99
N GLU A 82 -32.66 10.33 -33.04
CA GLU A 82 -33.51 9.52 -32.18
C GLU A 82 -33.07 8.03 -32.22
N GLY A 83 -32.97 7.39 -31.06
CA GLY A 83 -32.53 6.00 -30.92
C GLY A 83 -31.02 5.76 -31.01
N THR A 84 -30.18 6.81 -31.13
CA THR A 84 -28.71 6.68 -31.21
C THR A 84 -28.00 7.26 -30.00
N THR A 85 -28.71 7.62 -28.93
CA THR A 85 -28.13 8.09 -27.67
C THR A 85 -27.30 6.99 -27.00
N ASN A 86 -26.23 7.40 -26.32
CA ASN A 86 -25.35 6.48 -25.56
C ASN A 86 -25.26 6.96 -24.11
N ASP A 87 -26.06 6.38 -23.25
CA ASP A 87 -26.11 6.76 -21.82
C ASP A 87 -24.84 6.44 -21.03
N ASN A 88 -23.91 5.65 -21.60
CA ASN A 88 -22.61 5.36 -21.00
C ASN A 88 -21.60 6.50 -21.16
N LEU A 89 -21.90 7.52 -21.95
CA LEU A 89 -21.05 8.68 -22.19
C LEU A 89 -21.72 9.96 -21.66
N LYS A 90 -20.97 10.83 -21.02
CA LYS A 90 -21.46 12.17 -20.62
C LYS A 90 -21.92 12.99 -21.82
N SER A 91 -21.26 12.83 -22.97
CA SER A 91 -21.59 13.45 -24.26
C SER A 91 -22.57 12.62 -25.10
N GLY A 92 -23.14 11.55 -24.55
CA GLY A 92 -23.86 10.53 -25.31
C GLY A 92 -25.17 10.97 -25.97
N LYS A 93 -25.71 12.14 -25.60
CA LYS A 93 -26.92 12.72 -26.19
C LYS A 93 -26.65 13.68 -27.35
N ILE A 94 -25.38 14.07 -27.52
CA ILE A 94 -24.96 15.01 -28.56
C ILE A 94 -23.88 14.39 -29.45
N GLU A 95 -23.66 15.03 -30.59
CA GLU A 95 -22.53 14.76 -31.47
C GLU A 95 -22.05 16.09 -32.08
N VAL A 96 -20.84 16.09 -32.62
CA VAL A 96 -20.26 17.27 -33.27
C VAL A 96 -20.23 17.04 -34.77
N LEU A 97 -21.03 17.79 -35.52
CA LEU A 97 -20.98 17.81 -36.99
C LEU A 97 -19.71 18.56 -37.41
N CYS A 98 -18.75 17.83 -37.97
CA CYS A 98 -17.45 18.36 -38.35
C CYS A 98 -17.54 19.31 -39.55
N HIS A 99 -17.01 20.52 -39.37
CA HIS A 99 -16.88 21.50 -40.46
C HIS A 99 -15.45 21.58 -40.97
N GLU A 100 -14.49 21.54 -40.06
CA GLU A 100 -13.06 21.59 -40.37
C GLU A 100 -12.34 20.50 -39.55
N LEU A 101 -11.44 19.77 -40.21
CA LEU A 101 -10.64 18.71 -39.64
C LEU A 101 -9.18 18.94 -40.00
N THR A 102 -8.32 18.95 -38.99
CA THR A 102 -6.86 19.08 -39.16
C THR A 102 -6.16 17.95 -38.44
N VAL A 103 -5.32 17.21 -39.15
CA VAL A 103 -4.39 16.25 -38.51
C VAL A 103 -3.23 17.05 -37.94
N LEU A 104 -3.18 17.12 -36.62
CA LEU A 104 -2.06 17.77 -35.90
C LEU A 104 -0.82 16.89 -35.91
N ASN A 105 -1.01 15.59 -35.73
CA ASN A 105 0.04 14.59 -35.82
C ASN A 105 -0.54 13.22 -36.11
N ALA A 106 -0.01 12.52 -37.08
CA ALA A 106 -0.38 11.15 -37.40
C ALA A 106 0.27 10.17 -36.40
N SER A 107 -0.32 9.01 -36.25
CA SER A 107 0.21 7.91 -35.42
C SER A 107 0.59 6.72 -36.28
N VAL A 108 1.64 6.04 -35.93
CA VAL A 108 1.86 4.65 -36.36
C VAL A 108 0.83 3.74 -35.68
N THR A 109 0.65 2.53 -36.18
CA THR A 109 -0.24 1.55 -35.54
C THR A 109 0.22 1.28 -34.11
N PRO A 110 -0.61 1.54 -33.09
CA PRO A 110 -0.23 1.27 -31.70
C PRO A 110 -0.04 -0.22 -31.44
N PRO A 111 0.83 -0.61 -30.48
CA PRO A 111 1.08 -2.01 -30.15
C PRO A 111 -0.13 -2.71 -29.49
N PHE A 112 -1.10 -1.95 -29.00
CA PHE A 112 -2.38 -2.41 -28.43
C PHE A 112 -3.45 -1.33 -28.59
N GLN A 113 -4.72 -1.73 -28.48
CA GLN A 113 -5.83 -0.78 -28.44
C GLN A 113 -5.96 -0.15 -27.04
N ILE A 114 -6.31 1.14 -26.98
CA ILE A 114 -6.44 1.86 -25.68
C ILE A 114 -7.53 1.25 -24.79
N ASP A 115 -8.57 0.70 -25.38
CA ASP A 115 -9.70 0.03 -24.71
C ASP A 115 -9.53 -1.49 -24.60
N GLU A 116 -8.33 -2.02 -24.92
CA GLU A 116 -8.03 -3.45 -24.80
C GLU A 116 -7.90 -3.86 -23.34
N ASP A 117 -8.61 -4.90 -22.96
CA ASP A 117 -8.48 -5.55 -21.65
C ASP A 117 -7.37 -6.61 -21.67
N ASN A 118 -6.95 -7.06 -20.50
CA ASN A 118 -5.99 -8.17 -20.31
C ASN A 118 -4.58 -7.95 -20.89
N LEU A 119 -4.11 -6.71 -20.93
CA LEU A 119 -2.73 -6.40 -21.28
C LEU A 119 -1.75 -6.89 -20.21
N SER A 120 -0.65 -7.53 -20.64
CA SER A 120 0.41 -7.91 -19.72
C SER A 120 1.06 -6.69 -19.08
N GLU A 121 1.51 -6.83 -17.83
CA GLU A 121 2.22 -5.75 -17.13
C GLU A 121 3.45 -5.29 -17.93
N THR A 122 4.21 -6.22 -18.50
CA THR A 122 5.38 -5.91 -19.33
C THR A 122 5.02 -5.04 -20.52
N THR A 123 3.94 -5.35 -21.25
CA THR A 123 3.46 -4.55 -22.37
C THR A 123 3.06 -3.14 -21.93
N ARG A 124 2.31 -3.05 -20.83
CA ARG A 124 1.86 -1.78 -20.27
C ARG A 124 3.04 -0.90 -19.83
N LEU A 125 4.05 -1.46 -19.16
CA LEU A 125 5.21 -0.72 -18.68
C LEU A 125 6.18 -0.34 -19.80
N THR A 126 6.33 -1.18 -20.82
CA THR A 126 7.15 -0.88 -22.01
C THR A 126 6.55 0.28 -22.81
N HIS A 127 5.24 0.25 -23.02
CA HIS A 127 4.51 1.27 -23.75
C HIS A 127 3.71 2.20 -22.82
N ARG A 128 4.33 2.60 -21.73
CA ARG A 128 3.66 3.31 -20.62
C ARG A 128 2.94 4.58 -21.06
N VAL A 129 3.46 5.30 -22.04
CA VAL A 129 2.83 6.52 -22.58
C VAL A 129 1.44 6.22 -23.15
N LEU A 130 1.26 5.10 -23.84
CA LEU A 130 -0.03 4.66 -24.35
C LEU A 130 -0.92 4.09 -23.24
N ASP A 131 -0.37 3.33 -22.32
CA ASP A 131 -1.09 2.82 -21.16
C ASP A 131 -1.68 3.96 -20.31
N LEU A 132 -0.94 5.06 -20.15
CA LEU A 132 -1.42 6.28 -19.47
C LEU A 132 -2.57 7.00 -20.17
N ARG A 133 -2.83 6.73 -21.45
CA ARG A 133 -4.02 7.22 -22.18
C ARG A 133 -5.28 6.45 -21.82
N ARG A 134 -5.15 5.26 -21.26
CA ARG A 134 -6.29 4.41 -20.90
C ARG A 134 -7.12 5.06 -19.78
N PRO A 135 -8.45 5.04 -19.87
CA PRO A 135 -9.33 5.62 -18.86
C PRO A 135 -9.04 5.09 -17.44
N TYR A 136 -8.73 3.80 -17.32
CA TYR A 136 -8.32 3.18 -16.06
C TYR A 136 -7.14 3.92 -15.40
N MET A 137 -6.06 4.14 -16.15
CA MET A 137 -4.87 4.83 -15.65
C MET A 137 -5.13 6.31 -15.39
N GLN A 138 -5.88 6.97 -16.27
CA GLN A 138 -6.23 8.38 -16.07
C GLN A 138 -7.07 8.59 -14.82
N ASN A 139 -8.05 7.73 -14.57
CA ASN A 139 -8.88 7.78 -13.36
C ASN A 139 -8.05 7.57 -12.10
N ASN A 140 -7.12 6.61 -12.10
CA ASN A 140 -6.24 6.34 -10.96
C ASN A 140 -5.35 7.55 -10.63
N LEU A 141 -4.71 8.13 -11.65
CA LEU A 141 -3.84 9.30 -11.44
C LEU A 141 -4.64 10.58 -11.10
N MET A 142 -5.84 10.72 -11.63
CA MET A 142 -6.72 11.82 -11.27
C MET A 142 -7.19 11.70 -9.82
N LEU A 143 -7.51 10.50 -9.34
CA LEU A 143 -7.82 10.27 -7.94
C LEU A 143 -6.61 10.56 -7.04
N ARG A 144 -5.42 10.11 -7.44
CA ARG A 144 -4.16 10.44 -6.74
C ARG A 144 -3.99 11.95 -6.58
N TYR A 145 -4.21 12.70 -7.65
CA TYR A 145 -4.16 14.17 -7.61
C TYR A 145 -5.16 14.75 -6.60
N LYS A 146 -6.42 14.31 -6.65
CA LYS A 146 -7.48 14.77 -5.74
C LYS A 146 -7.15 14.47 -4.28
N VAL A 147 -6.64 13.26 -4.00
CA VAL A 147 -6.20 12.86 -2.65
C VAL A 147 -5.10 13.79 -2.14
N ALA A 148 -4.06 14.03 -2.95
CA ALA A 148 -2.98 14.94 -2.57
C ALA A 148 -3.47 16.37 -2.29
N MET A 149 -4.41 16.86 -3.10
CA MET A 149 -4.99 18.20 -2.91
C MET A 149 -5.84 18.29 -1.63
N GLU A 150 -6.65 17.26 -1.31
CA GLU A 150 -7.44 17.25 -0.08
C GLU A 150 -6.55 17.17 1.17
N VAL A 151 -5.48 16.39 1.11
CA VAL A 151 -4.46 16.35 2.17
C VAL A 151 -3.86 17.72 2.40
N ARG A 152 -3.43 18.43 1.34
CA ARG A 152 -2.86 19.78 1.43
C ARG A 152 -3.84 20.78 2.05
N LYS A 153 -5.10 20.76 1.62
CA LYS A 153 -6.14 21.63 2.17
C LYS A 153 -6.34 21.40 3.66
N TYR A 154 -6.48 20.13 4.06
CA TYR A 154 -6.65 19.78 5.46
C TYR A 154 -5.49 20.26 6.33
N LEU A 155 -4.26 20.04 5.87
CA LEU A 155 -3.05 20.42 6.60
C LEU A 155 -2.89 21.93 6.68
N ASP A 156 -3.15 22.67 5.59
CA ASP A 156 -3.13 24.14 5.57
C ASP A 156 -4.16 24.71 6.56
N GLU A 157 -5.39 24.24 6.54
CA GLU A 157 -6.45 24.64 7.47
C GLU A 157 -6.12 24.35 8.95
N ASN A 158 -5.26 23.39 9.21
CA ASN A 158 -4.79 23.03 10.56
C ASN A 158 -3.43 23.65 10.92
N GLY A 159 -2.95 24.60 10.14
CA GLY A 159 -1.75 25.40 10.43
C GLY A 159 -0.42 24.69 10.16
N PHE A 160 -0.42 23.66 9.31
CA PHE A 160 0.80 22.99 8.87
C PHE A 160 1.49 23.77 7.76
N ILE A 161 2.82 23.77 7.78
CA ILE A 161 3.68 24.42 6.81
C ILE A 161 4.34 23.37 5.93
N ASP A 162 4.21 23.52 4.60
CA ASP A 162 4.92 22.70 3.62
C ASP A 162 6.38 23.15 3.52
N VAL A 163 7.31 22.30 3.97
CA VAL A 163 8.74 22.60 3.95
C VAL A 163 9.50 21.48 3.24
N GLU A 164 10.24 21.84 2.20
CA GLU A 164 11.10 20.91 1.49
C GLU A 164 12.34 20.54 2.32
N THR A 165 12.70 19.27 2.27
CA THR A 165 13.92 18.74 2.88
C THR A 165 14.86 18.20 1.80
N PRO A 166 16.18 18.08 2.06
CA PRO A 166 17.14 17.66 1.04
C PRO A 166 16.89 16.24 0.50
N MET A 167 17.09 16.07 -0.81
CA MET A 167 17.21 14.75 -1.44
C MET A 167 18.65 14.21 -1.42
N LEU A 168 19.62 15.07 -1.45
CA LEU A 168 21.04 14.71 -1.28
C LEU A 168 21.39 14.83 0.21
N THR A 169 21.33 13.71 0.91
CA THR A 169 21.52 13.68 2.36
C THR A 169 22.73 12.86 2.77
N LYS A 170 23.00 12.81 4.05
CA LYS A 170 23.98 11.90 4.62
C LYS A 170 23.39 10.50 4.74
N SER A 171 24.20 9.47 4.49
CA SER A 171 23.78 8.07 4.71
C SER A 171 23.51 7.82 6.20
N THR A 172 22.28 7.47 6.50
CA THR A 172 21.79 7.12 7.85
C THR A 172 20.83 5.93 7.72
N PRO A 173 21.34 4.73 7.43
CA PRO A 173 20.48 3.58 7.14
C PRO A 173 19.59 3.25 8.33
N GLU A 174 18.28 3.17 8.05
CA GLU A 174 17.20 2.92 9.01
C GLU A 174 16.41 1.66 8.61
N GLY A 175 17.07 0.51 8.58
CA GLY A 175 16.41 -0.76 8.22
C GLY A 175 16.61 -1.19 6.77
N ALA A 176 16.31 -0.37 5.77
CA ALA A 176 16.64 -0.62 4.37
C ALA A 176 18.05 -0.11 4.02
N ARG A 177 18.56 -0.52 2.84
CA ARG A 177 19.79 0.06 2.31
C ARG A 177 19.50 1.40 1.64
N ASP A 178 20.48 2.33 1.73
CA ASP A 178 20.41 3.62 1.06
C ASP A 178 20.84 3.50 -0.41
N TYR A 179 20.18 4.27 -1.29
CA TYR A 179 20.71 4.58 -2.60
C TYR A 179 21.82 5.64 -2.46
N LEU A 180 23.02 5.35 -2.96
CA LEU A 180 24.18 6.22 -2.86
C LEU A 180 24.38 7.02 -4.15
N VAL A 181 24.68 8.31 -3.99
CA VAL A 181 25.01 9.23 -5.09
C VAL A 181 26.44 9.74 -4.89
N PRO A 182 27.38 9.41 -5.79
CA PRO A 182 28.77 9.82 -5.63
C PRO A 182 28.93 11.35 -5.80
N SER A 183 29.80 11.94 -4.99
CA SER A 183 30.15 13.35 -5.11
C SER A 183 31.33 13.54 -6.09
N ARG A 184 31.15 14.38 -7.10
CA ARG A 184 32.24 14.77 -8.00
C ARG A 184 33.23 15.72 -7.31
N VAL A 185 32.77 16.53 -6.37
CA VAL A 185 33.58 17.57 -5.71
C VAL A 185 34.38 17.02 -4.53
N HIS A 186 33.89 15.95 -3.91
CA HIS A 186 34.53 15.33 -2.76
C HIS A 186 34.85 13.87 -3.06
N ASP A 187 36.09 13.61 -3.42
CA ASP A 187 36.58 12.30 -3.82
C ASP A 187 36.29 11.21 -2.80
N GLY A 188 35.71 10.10 -3.23
CA GLY A 188 35.40 8.95 -2.37
C GLY A 188 34.27 9.19 -1.37
N GLN A 189 33.56 10.33 -1.45
CA GLN A 189 32.41 10.63 -0.61
C GLN A 189 31.10 10.52 -1.41
N PHE A 190 30.04 10.16 -0.70
CA PHE A 190 28.72 9.92 -1.27
C PHE A 190 27.64 10.67 -0.50
N PHE A 191 26.68 11.19 -1.23
CA PHE A 191 25.35 11.48 -0.70
C PHE A 191 24.54 10.19 -0.68
N ALA A 192 23.48 10.18 0.12
CA ALA A 192 22.45 9.16 0.08
C ALA A 192 21.09 9.80 -0.25
N LEU A 193 20.25 9.07 -0.98
CA LEU A 193 18.85 9.46 -1.15
C LEU A 193 18.06 9.08 0.11
N PRO A 194 17.16 9.95 0.63
CA PRO A 194 16.52 9.75 1.92
C PRO A 194 15.53 8.60 1.88
N GLN A 195 15.55 7.74 2.90
CA GLN A 195 14.51 6.73 3.13
C GLN A 195 13.21 7.37 3.65
N SER A 196 13.34 8.46 4.36
CA SER A 196 12.28 9.38 4.80
C SER A 196 12.91 10.70 5.28
N PRO A 197 12.15 11.80 5.40
CA PRO A 197 12.66 13.04 5.98
C PRO A 197 12.75 13.04 7.52
N GLN A 198 12.81 11.88 8.17
CA GLN A 198 12.67 11.73 9.63
C GLN A 198 13.57 12.67 10.45
N LEU A 199 14.86 12.73 10.16
CA LEU A 199 15.78 13.56 10.92
C LEU A 199 15.55 15.05 10.69
N PHE A 200 15.25 15.44 9.46
CA PHE A 200 15.02 16.85 9.10
C PHE A 200 13.71 17.39 9.69
N LYS A 201 12.63 16.60 9.71
CA LYS A 201 11.38 17.03 10.32
C LYS A 201 11.51 17.23 11.83
N GLN A 202 12.30 16.41 12.52
CA GLN A 202 12.62 16.62 13.92
C GLN A 202 13.46 17.91 14.13
N LEU A 203 14.42 18.20 13.25
CA LEU A 203 15.16 19.46 13.27
C LEU A 203 14.25 20.68 13.08
N LEU A 204 13.22 20.57 12.23
CA LEU A 204 12.23 21.63 12.05
C LEU A 204 11.40 21.88 13.33
N MET A 205 11.11 20.84 14.11
CA MET A 205 10.46 21.01 15.42
C MET A 205 11.38 21.73 16.41
N VAL A 206 12.65 21.34 16.48
CA VAL A 206 13.65 22.06 17.29
C VAL A 206 13.80 23.52 16.83
N ALA A 207 13.70 23.77 15.53
CA ALA A 207 13.74 25.12 14.96
C ALA A 207 12.46 25.96 15.18
N GLY A 208 11.41 25.37 15.78
CA GLY A 208 10.19 26.07 16.17
C GLY A 208 9.13 26.18 15.08
N TYR A 209 9.20 25.36 14.04
CA TYR A 209 8.17 25.37 12.98
C TYR A 209 6.84 24.70 13.39
N ASP A 210 6.79 24.00 14.51
CA ASP A 210 5.62 23.53 15.23
C ASP A 210 4.76 22.49 14.49
N ARG A 211 4.35 22.76 13.26
CA ARG A 211 3.54 21.89 12.41
C ARG A 211 4.08 21.88 10.99
N TYR A 212 4.68 20.75 10.63
CA TYR A 212 5.34 20.51 9.35
C TYR A 212 4.64 19.42 8.57
N TYR A 213 4.56 19.57 7.25
CA TYR A 213 4.30 18.46 6.35
C TYR A 213 5.10 18.59 5.05
N GLN A 214 5.19 17.47 4.35
CA GLN A 214 5.71 17.40 2.99
C GLN A 214 5.13 16.19 2.27
N ILE A 215 4.66 16.36 1.03
CA ILE A 215 4.38 15.22 0.15
C ILE A 215 5.66 15.00 -0.66
N THR A 216 6.43 13.96 -0.31
CA THR A 216 7.81 13.81 -0.76
C THR A 216 8.14 12.40 -1.25
N LYS A 217 9.15 12.32 -2.10
CA LYS A 217 9.76 11.06 -2.53
C LYS A 217 10.63 10.49 -1.41
N CYS A 218 10.53 9.17 -1.25
CA CYS A 218 11.37 8.37 -0.39
C CYS A 218 11.99 7.22 -1.20
N PHE A 219 13.17 6.77 -0.78
CA PHE A 219 13.97 5.81 -1.54
C PHE A 219 14.45 4.69 -0.61
N ARG A 220 14.22 3.43 -1.00
CA ARG A 220 14.69 2.26 -0.25
C ARG A 220 15.20 1.20 -1.21
N ASP A 221 16.45 0.80 -1.07
CA ASP A 221 17.04 -0.30 -1.83
C ASP A 221 16.80 -1.61 -1.08
N GLU A 222 15.66 -2.22 -1.35
CA GLU A 222 15.21 -3.46 -0.74
C GLU A 222 14.56 -4.39 -1.77
N ASP A 223 14.33 -5.64 -1.41
CA ASP A 223 13.65 -6.59 -2.27
C ASP A 223 12.20 -6.16 -2.52
N LEU A 224 11.85 -6.01 -3.78
CA LEU A 224 10.55 -5.48 -4.18
C LEU A 224 9.48 -6.58 -4.21
N ARG A 225 8.31 -6.22 -3.70
CA ARG A 225 7.07 -7.00 -3.78
C ARG A 225 6.01 -6.23 -4.56
N ALA A 226 4.84 -6.81 -4.74
CA ALA A 226 3.74 -6.17 -5.46
C ALA A 226 3.29 -4.81 -4.87
N ASP A 227 3.51 -4.61 -3.58
CA ASP A 227 3.14 -3.42 -2.80
C ASP A 227 4.32 -2.49 -2.49
N ARG A 228 5.51 -2.73 -3.09
CA ARG A 228 6.73 -1.96 -2.85
C ARG A 228 7.35 -1.43 -4.13
N GLN A 229 7.94 -0.23 -4.01
CA GLN A 229 8.72 0.43 -5.05
C GLN A 229 10.04 0.94 -4.47
N PRO A 230 11.14 0.98 -5.25
CA PRO A 230 12.40 1.53 -4.76
C PRO A 230 12.33 3.04 -4.51
N GLU A 231 11.45 3.71 -5.21
CA GLU A 231 11.04 5.10 -4.95
C GLU A 231 9.52 5.18 -4.81
N PHE A 232 9.04 5.81 -3.77
CA PHE A 232 7.63 5.94 -3.43
C PHE A 232 7.35 7.30 -2.82
N THR A 233 6.09 7.63 -2.61
CA THR A 233 5.69 8.94 -2.08
C THR A 233 5.06 8.81 -0.70
N GLN A 234 5.57 9.60 0.25
CA GLN A 234 4.98 9.74 1.57
C GLN A 234 4.31 11.11 1.74
N ILE A 235 3.22 11.11 2.50
CA ILE A 235 2.72 12.30 3.19
C ILE A 235 3.40 12.27 4.54
N ASP A 236 4.44 13.08 4.69
CA ASP A 236 5.28 13.12 5.89
C ASP A 236 4.91 14.30 6.77
N ILE A 237 4.73 14.06 8.07
CA ILE A 237 4.12 15.02 8.99
C ILE A 237 4.85 14.97 10.34
N GLU A 238 5.02 16.15 10.97
CA GLU A 238 5.55 16.26 12.33
C GLU A 238 4.87 17.42 13.06
N THR A 239 4.64 17.25 14.37
CA THR A 239 3.97 18.22 15.24
C THR A 239 4.72 18.38 16.55
N SER A 240 4.67 19.58 17.13
CA SER A 240 5.15 19.84 18.50
C SER A 240 3.98 19.97 19.46
N PHE A 241 4.21 19.64 20.73
CA PHE A 241 3.29 19.87 21.86
C PHE A 241 1.94 19.15 21.76
N LEU A 242 1.85 18.05 21.00
CA LEU A 242 0.67 17.21 20.96
C LEU A 242 0.95 15.86 21.60
N SER A 243 -0.05 15.33 22.30
CA SER A 243 -0.04 13.96 22.80
C SER A 243 -0.22 12.93 21.68
N GLU A 244 0.07 11.69 21.97
CA GLU A 244 -0.16 10.54 21.10
C GLU A 244 -1.62 10.47 20.61
N GLU A 245 -2.58 10.71 21.50
CA GLU A 245 -4.01 10.69 21.20
C GLU A 245 -4.42 11.87 20.30
N GLU A 246 -3.96 13.07 20.60
CA GLU A 246 -4.23 14.27 19.80
C GLU A 246 -3.70 14.13 18.37
N ILE A 247 -2.51 13.53 18.20
CA ILE A 247 -1.94 13.23 16.88
C ILE A 247 -2.84 12.24 16.14
N ARG A 248 -3.24 11.14 16.78
CA ARG A 248 -4.13 10.15 16.16
C ARG A 248 -5.47 10.74 15.76
N ASP A 249 -6.10 11.52 16.62
CA ASP A 249 -7.40 12.14 16.36
C ASP A 249 -7.32 13.11 15.17
N MET A 250 -6.28 13.94 15.11
CA MET A 250 -6.08 14.89 14.02
C MET A 250 -5.95 14.17 12.67
N PHE A 251 -5.14 13.11 12.59
CA PHE A 251 -4.88 12.43 11.31
C PHE A 251 -5.94 11.41 10.95
N GLN A 252 -6.68 10.89 11.91
CA GLN A 252 -7.94 10.20 11.67
C GLN A 252 -8.93 11.14 10.97
N GLY A 253 -9.08 12.37 11.46
CA GLY A 253 -9.91 13.39 10.82
C GLY A 253 -9.48 13.71 9.38
N MET A 254 -8.17 13.78 9.12
CA MET A 254 -7.63 13.97 7.77
C MET A 254 -8.05 12.84 6.82
N ILE A 255 -7.82 11.59 7.21
CA ILE A 255 -8.14 10.44 6.37
C ILE A 255 -9.65 10.30 6.15
N LYS A 256 -10.48 10.50 7.18
CA LYS A 256 -11.94 10.54 7.02
C LYS A 256 -12.38 11.56 5.98
N ARG A 257 -11.85 12.79 6.06
CA ARG A 257 -12.17 13.86 5.10
C ARG A 257 -11.68 13.54 3.69
N VAL A 258 -10.50 12.98 3.53
CA VAL A 258 -9.97 12.58 2.23
C VAL A 258 -10.87 11.55 1.56
N PHE A 259 -11.28 10.50 2.26
CA PHE A 259 -12.18 9.48 1.73
C PHE A 259 -13.56 10.06 1.40
N GLN A 260 -14.13 10.87 2.28
CA GLN A 260 -15.44 11.48 2.05
C GLN A 260 -15.43 12.41 0.82
N ASN A 261 -14.42 13.28 0.69
CA ASN A 261 -14.39 14.30 -0.35
C ASN A 261 -13.92 13.79 -1.72
N THR A 262 -13.23 12.66 -1.76
CA THR A 262 -12.69 12.12 -3.02
C THR A 262 -13.50 10.96 -3.60
N ILE A 263 -13.97 10.05 -2.77
CA ILE A 263 -14.72 8.87 -3.19
C ILE A 263 -16.10 8.71 -2.50
N GLY A 264 -16.51 9.69 -1.68
CA GLY A 264 -17.82 9.69 -1.04
C GLY A 264 -18.01 8.63 0.05
N VAL A 265 -16.93 8.15 0.66
CA VAL A 265 -16.95 7.10 1.68
C VAL A 265 -16.80 7.69 3.07
N ASP A 266 -17.74 7.39 3.96
CA ASP A 266 -17.59 7.60 5.40
C ASP A 266 -16.90 6.37 6.02
N LEU A 267 -15.71 6.57 6.59
CA LEU A 267 -14.94 5.50 7.23
C LEU A 267 -15.48 5.10 8.62
N GLY A 268 -16.39 5.89 9.21
CA GLY A 268 -16.93 5.62 10.54
C GLY A 268 -15.89 5.75 11.66
N GLU A 269 -16.04 4.91 12.68
CA GLU A 269 -15.16 4.88 13.84
C GLU A 269 -13.90 4.05 13.59
N PHE A 270 -12.79 4.48 14.22
CA PHE A 270 -11.50 3.79 14.18
C PHE A 270 -11.27 3.15 15.56
N PRO A 271 -11.54 1.86 15.74
CA PRO A 271 -11.19 1.18 16.99
C PRO A 271 -9.68 1.26 17.23
N VAL A 272 -9.31 1.32 18.51
CA VAL A 272 -7.92 1.32 18.96
C VAL A 272 -7.61 -0.04 19.58
N MET A 273 -6.57 -0.69 19.13
CA MET A 273 -6.13 -1.99 19.59
C MET A 273 -4.65 -1.94 19.96
N THR A 274 -4.25 -2.61 21.03
CA THR A 274 -2.84 -2.74 21.34
C THR A 274 -2.15 -3.70 20.36
N TYR A 275 -0.86 -3.51 20.14
CA TYR A 275 -0.04 -4.46 19.38
C TYR A 275 -0.17 -5.88 19.95
N GLN A 276 -0.14 -6.00 21.28
CA GLN A 276 -0.27 -7.29 21.96
C GLN A 276 -1.59 -7.98 21.62
N ASP A 277 -2.72 -7.26 21.66
CA ASP A 277 -4.04 -7.82 21.31
C ASP A 277 -4.12 -8.18 19.83
N ALA A 278 -3.58 -7.34 18.95
CA ALA A 278 -3.55 -7.60 17.53
C ALA A 278 -2.79 -8.90 17.19
N MET A 279 -1.63 -9.09 17.81
CA MET A 279 -0.82 -10.31 17.65
C MET A 279 -1.48 -11.52 18.31
N HIS A 280 -2.15 -11.32 19.46
CA HIS A 280 -2.85 -12.38 20.19
C HIS A 280 -4.04 -12.91 19.39
N LEU A 281 -4.90 -12.01 18.89
CA LEU A 281 -6.17 -12.37 18.22
C LEU A 281 -6.03 -12.67 16.74
N TYR A 282 -5.06 -12.08 16.06
CA TYR A 282 -4.97 -12.13 14.60
C TYR A 282 -3.60 -12.54 14.05
N GLY A 283 -2.58 -12.60 14.90
CA GLY A 283 -1.22 -12.91 14.49
C GLY A 283 -0.58 -11.85 13.58
N SER A 284 -1.08 -10.61 13.61
CA SER A 284 -0.64 -9.52 12.73
C SER A 284 -0.77 -8.18 13.43
N ASP A 285 0.18 -7.29 13.22
CA ASP A 285 0.13 -5.89 13.63
C ASP A 285 -0.74 -5.00 12.71
N LYS A 286 -1.26 -5.60 11.63
CA LYS A 286 -2.15 -4.95 10.66
C LYS A 286 -3.32 -5.88 10.28
N PRO A 287 -4.17 -6.24 11.23
CA PRO A 287 -5.24 -7.20 10.96
C PRO A 287 -6.31 -6.63 10.02
N ASP A 288 -6.80 -7.46 9.11
CA ASP A 288 -8.00 -7.17 8.33
C ASP A 288 -9.25 -7.49 9.17
N LEU A 289 -9.87 -6.45 9.73
CA LEU A 289 -11.05 -6.58 10.57
C LEU A 289 -12.34 -6.91 9.79
N ARG A 290 -12.28 -6.98 8.46
CA ARG A 290 -13.40 -7.47 7.64
C ARG A 290 -13.57 -8.98 7.77
N VAL A 291 -12.50 -9.69 8.13
CA VAL A 291 -12.53 -11.13 8.37
C VAL A 291 -12.87 -11.41 9.83
N LYS A 292 -13.99 -12.09 10.07
CA LYS A 292 -14.52 -12.40 11.41
C LYS A 292 -14.00 -13.74 11.97
N LEU A 293 -12.70 -13.95 11.89
CA LEU A 293 -12.03 -15.10 12.46
C LEU A 293 -10.95 -14.62 13.42
N GLU A 294 -10.91 -15.19 14.61
CA GLU A 294 -9.94 -14.84 15.66
C GLU A 294 -9.19 -16.08 16.13
N PHE A 295 -7.96 -15.90 16.56
CA PHE A 295 -7.19 -16.96 17.21
C PHE A 295 -7.74 -17.25 18.60
N THR A 296 -7.73 -18.52 18.97
CA THR A 296 -7.93 -18.98 20.34
C THR A 296 -6.62 -19.50 20.88
N GLU A 297 -6.11 -18.90 21.94
CA GLU A 297 -4.86 -19.29 22.59
C GLU A 297 -5.04 -20.59 23.39
N VAL A 298 -4.22 -21.59 23.13
CA VAL A 298 -4.30 -22.89 23.78
C VAL A 298 -2.93 -23.46 24.20
N THR A 299 -1.87 -22.65 24.10
CA THR A 299 -0.50 -23.06 24.45
C THR A 299 -0.42 -23.66 25.86
N ASP A 300 -1.08 -23.06 26.84
CA ASP A 300 -1.06 -23.42 28.26
C ASP A 300 -1.63 -24.82 28.55
N VAL A 301 -2.51 -25.32 27.69
CA VAL A 301 -3.16 -26.64 27.87
C VAL A 301 -2.57 -27.74 26.97
N MET A 302 -1.55 -27.42 26.19
CA MET A 302 -0.95 -28.36 25.23
C MET A 302 0.41 -28.93 25.67
N GLY A 303 0.92 -28.52 26.83
CA GLY A 303 2.27 -28.89 27.26
C GLY A 303 2.46 -30.39 27.56
N ASP A 304 1.40 -31.07 27.96
CA ASP A 304 1.41 -32.47 28.42
C ASP A 304 0.61 -33.43 27.52
N VAL A 305 0.15 -32.99 26.35
CA VAL A 305 -0.54 -33.83 25.39
C VAL A 305 0.42 -34.79 24.66
N ASP A 306 -0.08 -35.97 24.27
CA ASP A 306 0.74 -36.97 23.56
C ASP A 306 1.07 -36.55 22.12
N PHE A 307 0.31 -35.66 21.54
CA PHE A 307 0.60 -35.13 20.21
C PHE A 307 1.85 -34.22 20.24
N LYS A 308 2.98 -34.80 19.86
CA LYS A 308 4.32 -34.17 20.01
C LYS A 308 4.49 -32.82 19.30
N VAL A 309 3.74 -32.57 18.23
CA VAL A 309 3.77 -31.26 17.55
C VAL A 309 3.25 -30.17 18.49
N PHE A 310 2.17 -30.45 19.23
CA PHE A 310 1.59 -29.46 20.16
C PHE A 310 2.40 -29.34 21.44
N SER A 311 2.73 -30.47 22.09
CA SER A 311 3.52 -30.43 23.33
C SER A 311 4.93 -29.90 23.09
N GLY A 312 5.53 -30.17 21.94
CA GLY A 312 6.83 -29.61 21.56
C GLY A 312 6.79 -28.09 21.43
N ALA A 313 5.81 -27.56 20.73
CA ALA A 313 5.63 -26.11 20.57
C ALA A 313 5.26 -25.43 21.90
N ALA A 314 4.36 -26.03 22.68
CA ALA A 314 3.93 -25.47 23.97
C ALA A 314 5.07 -25.36 24.99
N ASN A 315 6.03 -26.30 24.97
CA ASN A 315 7.18 -26.32 25.88
C ASN A 315 8.43 -25.62 25.31
N MET A 316 8.37 -25.16 24.06
CA MET A 316 9.47 -24.43 23.43
C MET A 316 9.51 -22.98 23.91
N LYS A 317 10.70 -22.46 24.17
CA LYS A 317 10.87 -21.02 24.44
C LYS A 317 10.40 -20.21 23.22
N GLY A 318 9.42 -19.32 23.42
CA GLY A 318 8.81 -18.53 22.33
C GLY A 318 7.93 -19.35 21.40
N GLY A 319 7.54 -20.56 21.80
CA GLY A 319 6.56 -21.38 21.09
C GLY A 319 5.13 -20.93 21.37
N ARG A 320 4.22 -21.29 20.46
CA ARG A 320 2.81 -20.93 20.52
C ARG A 320 1.96 -22.03 19.91
N VAL A 321 0.81 -22.31 20.52
CA VAL A 321 -0.24 -23.15 19.94
C VAL A 321 -1.55 -22.38 19.94
N VAL A 322 -2.12 -22.20 18.75
CA VAL A 322 -3.42 -21.53 18.59
C VAL A 322 -4.40 -22.40 17.84
N ALA A 323 -5.68 -22.21 18.13
CA ALA A 323 -6.79 -22.75 17.36
C ALA A 323 -7.45 -21.64 16.55
N LEU A 324 -7.84 -21.94 15.31
CA LEU A 324 -8.63 -21.07 14.44
C LEU A 324 -9.95 -21.78 14.14
N ARG A 325 -11.01 -21.38 14.82
CA ARG A 325 -12.36 -21.89 14.57
C ARG A 325 -12.91 -21.27 13.28
N VAL A 326 -13.41 -22.13 12.40
CA VAL A 326 -14.09 -21.75 11.16
C VAL A 326 -15.55 -22.22 11.24
N PRO A 327 -16.50 -21.32 11.52
CA PRO A 327 -17.92 -21.65 11.60
C PRO A 327 -18.42 -22.33 10.31
N ASN A 328 -19.22 -23.39 10.45
CA ASN A 328 -19.77 -24.18 9.35
C ASN A 328 -18.74 -24.86 8.44
N GLY A 329 -17.47 -24.85 8.81
CA GLY A 329 -16.39 -25.42 7.98
C GLY A 329 -16.45 -26.93 7.80
N SER A 330 -17.24 -27.64 8.61
CA SER A 330 -17.43 -29.10 8.58
C SER A 330 -18.82 -29.55 8.13
N VAL A 331 -19.69 -28.62 7.75
CA VAL A 331 -21.06 -28.94 7.32
C VAL A 331 -21.04 -29.77 6.04
N GLU A 332 -21.79 -30.87 6.01
CA GLU A 332 -21.88 -31.75 4.86
C GLU A 332 -22.46 -31.02 3.64
N GLY A 333 -21.79 -31.16 2.50
CA GLY A 333 -22.21 -30.53 1.23
C GLY A 333 -22.05 -29.01 1.13
N GLY A 334 -21.59 -28.33 2.19
CA GLY A 334 -21.43 -26.87 2.21
C GLY A 334 -20.20 -26.35 2.95
N GLY A 335 -19.48 -27.24 3.63
CA GLY A 335 -18.25 -26.91 4.36
C GLY A 335 -16.99 -26.95 3.48
N ILE A 336 -15.85 -26.79 4.12
CA ILE A 336 -14.53 -26.86 3.47
C ILE A 336 -14.22 -28.32 3.15
N SER A 337 -14.00 -28.62 1.90
CA SER A 337 -13.68 -29.95 1.40
C SER A 337 -12.28 -30.41 1.85
N ARG A 338 -12.03 -31.75 1.77
CA ARG A 338 -10.70 -32.27 2.04
C ARG A 338 -9.64 -31.70 1.09
N GLY A 339 -9.98 -31.55 -0.19
CA GLY A 339 -9.05 -30.98 -1.18
C GLY A 339 -8.67 -29.52 -0.86
N GLU A 340 -9.63 -28.73 -0.34
CA GLU A 340 -9.34 -27.37 0.13
C GLU A 340 -8.47 -27.36 1.37
N ILE A 341 -8.68 -28.31 2.33
CA ILE A 341 -7.80 -28.44 3.50
C ILE A 341 -6.38 -28.83 3.07
N ASP A 342 -6.23 -29.73 2.10
CA ASP A 342 -4.92 -30.11 1.56
C ASP A 342 -4.25 -28.87 0.90
N ALA A 343 -5.01 -28.07 0.15
CA ALA A 343 -4.51 -26.82 -0.43
C ALA A 343 -4.12 -25.78 0.65
N TYR A 344 -4.87 -25.66 1.73
CA TYR A 344 -4.51 -24.82 2.86
C TYR A 344 -3.27 -25.30 3.59
N THR A 345 -3.06 -26.61 3.67
CA THR A 345 -1.86 -27.21 4.24
C THR A 345 -0.62 -26.83 3.42
N GLU A 346 -0.69 -26.90 2.09
CA GLU A 346 0.40 -26.42 1.23
C GLU A 346 0.60 -24.91 1.33
N PHE A 347 -0.47 -24.14 1.45
CA PHE A 347 -0.41 -22.71 1.59
C PHE A 347 0.32 -22.23 2.86
N VAL A 348 0.04 -22.84 4.02
CA VAL A 348 0.70 -22.43 5.27
C VAL A 348 2.19 -22.78 5.30
N LYS A 349 2.64 -23.76 4.51
CA LYS A 349 4.06 -24.11 4.35
C LYS A 349 4.89 -22.95 3.78
N ILE A 350 4.29 -22.09 2.96
CA ILE A 350 4.94 -20.87 2.42
C ILE A 350 5.44 -19.96 3.55
N TYR A 351 4.74 -19.99 4.69
CA TYR A 351 5.07 -19.21 5.88
C TYR A 351 5.91 -19.96 6.91
N GLY A 352 6.43 -21.14 6.55
CA GLY A 352 7.30 -21.96 7.39
C GLY A 352 6.61 -23.00 8.28
N ALA A 353 5.28 -23.10 8.23
CA ALA A 353 4.56 -24.17 8.94
C ALA A 353 4.87 -25.53 8.35
N LYS A 354 5.05 -26.56 9.20
CA LYS A 354 5.36 -27.93 8.77
C LYS A 354 4.13 -28.72 8.35
N GLY A 355 2.95 -28.28 8.74
CA GLY A 355 1.66 -28.92 8.45
C GLY A 355 0.52 -28.08 9.03
N LEU A 356 -0.70 -28.57 8.85
CA LEU A 356 -1.92 -27.93 9.32
C LEU A 356 -2.83 -28.99 9.95
N ALA A 357 -2.77 -29.09 11.28
CA ALA A 357 -3.65 -29.97 12.03
C ALA A 357 -5.07 -29.37 12.09
N TYR A 358 -6.09 -30.21 12.10
CA TYR A 358 -7.47 -29.76 12.19
C TYR A 358 -8.37 -30.77 12.89
N ILE A 359 -9.50 -30.28 13.40
CA ILE A 359 -10.59 -31.09 13.97
C ILE A 359 -11.90 -30.67 13.30
N ARG A 360 -12.66 -31.65 12.79
CA ARG A 360 -14.05 -31.48 12.39
C ARG A 360 -14.97 -31.70 13.58
N VAL A 361 -15.82 -30.76 13.90
CA VAL A 361 -16.79 -30.83 14.99
C VAL A 361 -18.14 -31.28 14.41
N ASN A 362 -18.39 -32.58 14.40
CA ASN A 362 -19.61 -33.11 13.82
C ASN A 362 -20.77 -33.11 14.82
N ASP A 363 -20.54 -33.54 16.08
CA ASP A 363 -21.58 -33.64 17.10
C ASP A 363 -20.99 -33.57 18.53
N LEU A 364 -21.06 -32.42 19.16
CA LEU A 364 -20.54 -32.21 20.52
C LEU A 364 -21.24 -33.04 21.59
N SER A 365 -22.50 -33.46 21.36
CA SER A 365 -23.24 -34.28 22.32
C SER A 365 -22.65 -35.69 22.49
N LYS A 366 -21.86 -36.14 21.50
CA LYS A 366 -21.15 -37.43 21.52
C LYS A 366 -19.74 -37.32 22.11
N GLY A 367 -19.38 -36.16 22.64
CA GLY A 367 -18.05 -35.92 23.18
C GLY A 367 -16.97 -36.21 22.14
N ARG A 368 -15.93 -36.96 22.49
CA ARG A 368 -14.81 -37.31 21.63
C ARG A 368 -15.22 -38.02 20.34
N ASP A 369 -16.24 -38.88 20.38
CA ASP A 369 -16.72 -39.65 19.21
C ASP A 369 -17.41 -38.75 18.17
N GLY A 370 -17.85 -37.59 18.57
CA GLY A 370 -18.41 -36.56 17.66
C GLY A 370 -17.37 -35.67 16.99
N LEU A 371 -16.09 -35.91 17.25
CA LEU A 371 -14.96 -35.17 16.67
C LEU A 371 -14.19 -36.03 15.68
N GLN A 372 -13.98 -35.53 14.49
CA GLN A 372 -13.29 -36.26 13.44
C GLN A 372 -11.90 -35.65 13.18
N SER A 373 -10.86 -36.32 13.63
CA SER A 373 -9.48 -35.96 13.35
C SER A 373 -8.52 -37.05 13.83
N PRO A 374 -7.40 -37.29 13.14
CA PRO A 374 -6.38 -38.23 13.59
C PRO A 374 -5.67 -37.81 14.87
N ILE A 375 -5.68 -36.48 15.22
CA ILE A 375 -4.98 -35.96 16.40
C ILE A 375 -5.78 -36.09 17.70
N VAL A 376 -7.10 -36.25 17.63
CA VAL A 376 -8.01 -36.29 18.80
C VAL A 376 -7.60 -37.36 19.81
N LYS A 377 -7.17 -38.50 19.34
CA LYS A 377 -6.72 -39.62 20.21
C LYS A 377 -5.46 -39.31 21.02
N ASN A 378 -4.66 -38.32 20.59
CA ASN A 378 -3.41 -37.93 21.22
C ASN A 378 -3.54 -36.64 22.07
N ILE A 379 -4.76 -36.16 22.27
CA ILE A 379 -5.07 -35.02 23.12
C ILE A 379 -5.97 -35.49 24.26
N HIS A 380 -5.59 -35.27 25.50
CA HIS A 380 -6.39 -35.68 26.65
C HIS A 380 -7.66 -34.83 26.81
N ASP A 381 -8.66 -35.31 27.54
CA ASP A 381 -9.99 -34.68 27.61
C ASP A 381 -9.95 -33.25 28.14
N ALA A 382 -9.11 -32.97 29.14
CA ALA A 382 -9.02 -31.61 29.69
C ALA A 382 -8.54 -30.58 28.64
N ALA A 383 -7.51 -30.92 27.87
CA ALA A 383 -7.01 -30.04 26.79
C ALA A 383 -8.04 -29.94 25.64
N LEU A 384 -8.68 -31.05 25.26
CA LEU A 384 -9.66 -31.04 24.20
C LEU A 384 -10.90 -30.22 24.56
N ASN A 385 -11.41 -30.36 25.80
CA ASN A 385 -12.53 -29.57 26.29
C ASN A 385 -12.17 -28.08 26.36
N ALA A 386 -10.95 -27.74 26.81
CA ALA A 386 -10.48 -26.36 26.82
C ALA A 386 -10.45 -25.73 25.41
N VAL A 387 -10.00 -26.48 24.40
CA VAL A 387 -10.05 -26.03 23.00
C VAL A 387 -11.47 -25.74 22.55
N LEU A 388 -12.39 -26.67 22.78
CA LEU A 388 -13.79 -26.54 22.35
C LEU A 388 -14.50 -25.38 23.06
N GLU A 389 -14.31 -25.26 24.37
CA GLU A 389 -14.91 -24.20 25.19
C GLU A 389 -14.37 -22.82 24.81
N ARG A 390 -13.03 -22.66 24.80
CA ARG A 390 -12.39 -21.38 24.52
C ARG A 390 -12.67 -20.89 23.10
N SER A 391 -12.70 -21.78 22.12
CA SER A 391 -13.01 -21.44 20.74
C SER A 391 -14.51 -21.21 20.50
N GLY A 392 -15.36 -21.55 21.45
CA GLY A 392 -16.80 -21.50 21.29
C GLY A 392 -17.30 -22.42 20.18
N ALA A 393 -16.68 -23.60 20.05
CA ALA A 393 -16.98 -24.57 19.00
C ALA A 393 -18.44 -25.01 19.02
N GLN A 394 -19.02 -25.15 17.83
CA GLN A 394 -20.38 -25.62 17.60
C GLN A 394 -20.39 -26.79 16.61
N ASN A 395 -21.49 -27.54 16.58
CA ASN A 395 -21.67 -28.58 15.59
C ASN A 395 -21.58 -28.02 14.17
N GLY A 396 -20.81 -28.66 13.32
CA GLY A 396 -20.56 -28.20 11.96
C GLY A 396 -19.31 -27.34 11.80
N ASP A 397 -18.60 -27.00 12.86
CA ASP A 397 -17.39 -26.18 12.79
C ASP A 397 -16.16 -27.01 12.38
N LEU A 398 -15.18 -26.32 11.81
CA LEU A 398 -13.85 -26.82 11.54
C LEU A 398 -12.85 -25.98 12.32
N ILE A 399 -11.95 -26.64 13.07
CA ILE A 399 -10.91 -25.97 13.85
C ILE A 399 -9.56 -26.33 13.27
N PHE A 400 -8.81 -25.32 12.81
CA PHE A 400 -7.41 -25.45 12.41
C PHE A 400 -6.49 -25.12 13.57
N PHE A 401 -5.25 -25.64 13.54
CA PHE A 401 -4.25 -25.38 14.56
C PHE A 401 -2.93 -24.94 13.95
N GLY A 402 -2.29 -23.98 14.62
CA GLY A 402 -0.90 -23.61 14.41
C GLY A 402 -0.09 -23.97 15.65
N ALA A 403 1.06 -24.63 15.49
CA ALA A 403 1.93 -25.03 16.58
C ALA A 403 3.38 -25.01 16.13
N ASP A 404 4.14 -24.00 16.54
CA ASP A 404 5.56 -23.81 16.24
C ASP A 404 6.08 -22.60 17.06
N LYS A 405 7.22 -22.01 16.69
CA LYS A 405 7.62 -20.67 17.15
C LYS A 405 6.50 -19.67 16.87
N ALA A 406 6.24 -18.74 17.78
CA ALA A 406 5.15 -17.78 17.69
C ALA A 406 5.13 -17.02 16.35
N LYS A 407 6.29 -16.61 15.83
CA LYS A 407 6.40 -15.95 14.53
C LYS A 407 5.81 -16.80 13.39
N ILE A 408 6.18 -18.07 13.32
CA ILE A 408 5.68 -18.99 12.27
C ILE A 408 4.17 -19.19 12.40
N VAL A 409 3.67 -19.38 13.63
CA VAL A 409 2.23 -19.53 13.90
C VAL A 409 1.46 -18.30 13.48
N ASN A 410 1.95 -17.12 13.87
CA ASN A 410 1.32 -15.85 13.54
C ASN A 410 1.26 -15.63 12.02
N ASP A 411 2.38 -15.81 11.33
CA ASP A 411 2.47 -15.62 9.88
C ASP A 411 1.58 -16.64 9.13
N ALA A 412 1.65 -17.91 9.49
CA ALA A 412 0.95 -19.00 8.79
C ALA A 412 -0.57 -18.98 9.04
N ILE A 413 -0.98 -18.92 10.31
CA ILE A 413 -2.42 -18.96 10.66
C ILE A 413 -3.07 -17.61 10.41
N GLY A 414 -2.33 -16.50 10.57
CA GLY A 414 -2.79 -15.17 10.16
C GLY A 414 -3.07 -15.07 8.66
N ALA A 415 -2.19 -15.61 7.82
CA ALA A 415 -2.41 -15.69 6.38
C ALA A 415 -3.58 -16.64 6.03
N LEU A 416 -3.69 -17.78 6.71
CA LEU A 416 -4.80 -18.72 6.53
C LEU A 416 -6.15 -18.09 6.87
N ARG A 417 -6.22 -17.35 7.98
CA ARG A 417 -7.38 -16.58 8.40
C ARG A 417 -7.88 -15.68 7.27
N ILE A 418 -7.00 -14.89 6.68
CA ILE A 418 -7.31 -13.99 5.57
C ILE A 418 -7.78 -14.77 4.34
N LYS A 419 -7.08 -15.85 3.97
CA LYS A 419 -7.42 -16.67 2.82
C LYS A 419 -8.81 -17.30 2.94
N ILE A 420 -9.16 -17.81 4.12
CA ILE A 420 -10.49 -18.39 4.38
C ILE A 420 -11.56 -17.29 4.34
N GLY A 421 -11.34 -16.16 5.01
CA GLY A 421 -12.30 -15.07 5.04
C GLY A 421 -12.66 -14.54 3.66
N HIS A 422 -11.67 -14.33 2.81
CA HIS A 422 -11.86 -13.83 1.43
C HIS A 422 -12.30 -14.89 0.41
N SER A 423 -12.35 -16.17 0.79
CA SER A 423 -12.83 -17.25 -0.09
C SER A 423 -14.34 -17.16 -0.34
N GLU A 424 -14.82 -17.85 -1.37
CA GLU A 424 -16.26 -18.01 -1.62
C GLU A 424 -16.99 -18.60 -0.40
N PHE A 425 -16.37 -19.59 0.26
CA PHE A 425 -16.88 -20.16 1.50
C PHE A 425 -17.01 -19.09 2.59
N GLY A 426 -15.97 -18.29 2.81
CA GLY A 426 -15.95 -17.25 3.84
C GLY A 426 -17.03 -16.18 3.61
N LYS A 427 -17.15 -15.71 2.38
CA LYS A 427 -18.18 -14.73 1.98
C LYS A 427 -19.59 -15.29 2.16
N LYS A 428 -19.85 -16.50 1.71
CA LYS A 428 -21.14 -17.19 1.82
C LYS A 428 -21.57 -17.43 3.27
N ASN A 429 -20.63 -17.67 4.17
CA ASN A 429 -20.89 -17.94 5.58
C ASN A 429 -20.79 -16.70 6.48
N GLY A 430 -20.70 -15.51 5.91
CA GLY A 430 -20.64 -14.24 6.66
C GLY A 430 -19.36 -14.05 7.46
N LEU A 431 -18.28 -14.72 7.08
CA LEU A 431 -16.94 -14.59 7.69
C LEU A 431 -16.16 -13.40 7.15
N PHE A 432 -16.67 -12.76 6.11
CA PHE A 432 -16.13 -11.56 5.50
C PHE A 432 -17.20 -10.49 5.36
N GLU A 433 -16.88 -9.27 5.74
CA GLU A 433 -17.73 -8.08 5.53
C GLU A 433 -17.11 -7.18 4.48
N ASP A 434 -17.86 -6.91 3.40
CA ASP A 434 -17.42 -5.96 2.37
C ASP A 434 -17.68 -4.52 2.85
N ARG A 435 -16.72 -3.98 3.59
CA ARG A 435 -16.74 -2.64 4.17
C ARG A 435 -15.34 -2.05 4.26
N TRP A 436 -15.24 -0.79 4.56
CA TRP A 436 -14.00 -0.18 5.02
C TRP A 436 -13.84 -0.42 6.52
N ALA A 437 -12.72 -0.97 6.92
CA ALA A 437 -12.44 -1.35 8.31
C ALA A 437 -11.15 -0.68 8.81
N PRO A 438 -11.20 0.63 9.12
CA PRO A 438 -10.05 1.34 9.67
C PRO A 438 -9.86 1.00 11.14
N MET A 439 -8.60 1.09 11.61
CA MET A 439 -8.25 0.97 13.02
C MET A 439 -6.91 1.62 13.32
N TRP A 440 -6.64 1.83 14.60
CA TRP A 440 -5.32 2.14 15.12
C TRP A 440 -4.74 0.95 15.86
N VAL A 441 -3.48 0.65 15.61
CA VAL A 441 -2.67 -0.24 16.46
C VAL A 441 -1.69 0.62 17.23
N VAL A 442 -1.63 0.40 18.54
CA VAL A 442 -0.84 1.20 19.47
C VAL A 442 -0.02 0.31 20.40
N ASP A 443 0.80 0.89 21.26
CA ASP A 443 1.55 0.18 22.29
C ASP A 443 2.47 -0.90 21.72
N PHE A 444 3.20 -0.55 20.66
CA PHE A 444 4.19 -1.42 20.07
C PHE A 444 5.33 -1.70 21.05
N PRO A 445 5.95 -2.90 21.01
CA PRO A 445 7.21 -3.10 21.70
C PRO A 445 8.26 -2.11 21.16
N MET A 446 9.09 -1.61 22.02
CA MET A 446 10.14 -0.66 21.61
C MET A 446 11.28 -1.35 20.90
N PHE A 447 11.60 -2.58 21.34
CA PHE A 447 12.70 -3.37 20.84
C PHE A 447 12.27 -4.79 20.48
N GLU A 448 12.93 -5.36 19.50
CA GLU A 448 12.85 -6.76 19.12
C GLU A 448 14.25 -7.38 19.19
N PHE A 449 14.34 -8.60 19.73
CA PHE A 449 15.62 -9.31 19.81
C PHE A 449 15.87 -10.05 18.49
N ASP A 450 16.99 -9.74 17.85
CA ASP A 450 17.44 -10.39 16.63
C ASP A 450 18.36 -11.57 16.98
N ASP A 451 17.87 -12.78 16.73
CA ASP A 451 18.59 -14.03 17.01
C ASP A 451 19.87 -14.18 16.15
N GLU A 452 19.94 -13.59 14.96
CA GLU A 452 21.12 -13.68 14.10
C GLU A 452 22.25 -12.78 14.60
N SER A 453 21.95 -11.52 14.90
CA SER A 453 22.94 -10.56 15.39
C SER A 453 23.14 -10.61 16.91
N GLN A 454 22.32 -11.38 17.65
CA GLN A 454 22.30 -11.51 19.11
C GLN A 454 22.24 -10.14 19.83
N ARG A 455 21.40 -9.24 19.32
CA ARG A 455 21.18 -7.91 19.87
C ARG A 455 19.75 -7.44 19.69
N TYR A 456 19.37 -6.42 20.43
CA TYR A 456 18.11 -5.73 20.22
C TYR A 456 18.18 -4.80 19.01
N THR A 457 17.08 -4.71 18.27
CA THR A 457 16.83 -3.72 17.22
C THR A 457 15.60 -2.90 17.58
N ALA A 458 15.51 -1.67 17.11
CA ALA A 458 14.31 -0.86 17.30
C ALA A 458 13.20 -1.36 16.38
N VAL A 459 11.98 -1.50 16.90
CA VAL A 459 10.82 -1.93 16.09
C VAL A 459 10.44 -0.88 15.05
N HIS A 460 10.41 0.40 15.43
CA HIS A 460 10.20 1.51 14.50
C HIS A 460 11.54 2.15 14.12
N HIS A 461 12.04 3.05 14.98
CA HIS A 461 13.35 3.67 14.80
C HIS A 461 13.93 4.14 16.15
N PRO A 462 15.25 4.43 16.24
CA PRO A 462 15.92 4.74 17.51
C PRO A 462 15.43 6.03 18.20
N PHE A 463 14.64 6.85 17.53
CA PHE A 463 14.14 8.13 18.07
C PHE A 463 12.71 8.04 18.61
N THR A 464 12.09 6.87 18.60
CA THR A 464 10.77 6.61 19.17
C THR A 464 10.83 6.68 20.69
N ALA A 465 9.89 7.41 21.31
CA ALA A 465 9.82 7.52 22.76
C ALA A 465 9.23 6.27 23.43
N PRO A 466 9.72 5.89 24.61
CA PRO A 466 9.07 4.89 25.45
C PRO A 466 7.77 5.44 26.05
N LYS A 467 6.87 4.56 26.47
CA LYS A 467 5.74 4.93 27.35
C LYS A 467 6.29 5.50 28.67
N ASP A 468 5.50 6.38 29.28
CA ASP A 468 5.85 6.99 30.55
C ASP A 468 6.09 5.92 31.62
N GLY A 469 7.22 6.02 32.34
CA GLY A 469 7.63 5.03 33.31
C GLY A 469 8.39 3.82 32.78
N HIS A 470 8.60 3.72 31.45
CA HIS A 470 9.36 2.64 30.82
C HIS A 470 10.83 3.01 30.52
N GLU A 471 11.29 4.23 30.87
CA GLU A 471 12.61 4.73 30.51
C GLU A 471 13.74 3.86 31.08
N ASP A 472 13.56 3.31 32.29
CA ASP A 472 14.55 2.42 32.89
C ASP A 472 14.50 1.00 32.31
N TRP A 473 13.35 0.56 31.82
CA TRP A 473 13.20 -0.75 31.19
C TRP A 473 13.96 -0.86 29.87
N MET A 474 14.22 0.26 29.18
CA MET A 474 15.06 0.23 27.98
C MET A 474 16.40 -0.44 28.19
N VAL A 475 16.97 -0.31 29.38
CA VAL A 475 18.26 -0.89 29.76
C VAL A 475 18.11 -2.16 30.61
N THR A 476 17.16 -2.18 31.53
CA THR A 476 17.01 -3.28 32.51
C THR A 476 16.16 -4.46 32.03
N ALA A 477 15.18 -4.20 31.17
CA ALA A 477 14.25 -5.20 30.64
C ALA A 477 13.71 -4.77 29.24
N PRO A 478 14.59 -4.67 28.21
CA PRO A 478 14.21 -4.15 26.89
C PRO A 478 13.01 -4.87 26.28
N GLU A 479 12.86 -6.16 26.54
CA GLU A 479 11.76 -7.00 26.06
C GLU A 479 10.37 -6.60 26.63
N LYS A 480 10.33 -5.82 27.69
CA LYS A 480 9.10 -5.31 28.32
C LYS A 480 8.80 -3.86 27.97
N CYS A 481 9.75 -3.18 27.34
CA CYS A 481 9.62 -1.76 27.05
C CYS A 481 8.62 -1.53 25.93
N ILE A 482 7.57 -0.75 26.20
CA ILE A 482 6.53 -0.34 25.24
C ILE A 482 6.85 1.05 24.74
N SER A 483 6.66 1.26 23.44
CA SER A 483 6.88 2.55 22.78
C SER A 483 5.58 3.36 22.66
N LYS A 484 5.73 4.65 22.38
CA LYS A 484 4.65 5.55 21.94
C LYS A 484 4.48 5.52 20.41
N GLY A 485 4.56 4.31 19.83
CA GLY A 485 4.32 4.06 18.42
C GLY A 485 2.84 3.80 18.12
N TYR A 486 2.39 4.21 16.96
CA TYR A 486 1.02 4.01 16.48
C TYR A 486 1.00 3.85 14.97
N ASP A 487 0.20 2.89 14.48
CA ASP A 487 -0.04 2.65 13.07
C ASP A 487 -1.53 2.74 12.75
N MET A 488 -1.87 3.41 11.66
CA MET A 488 -3.20 3.39 11.08
C MET A 488 -3.29 2.24 10.07
N VAL A 489 -4.25 1.36 10.30
CA VAL A 489 -4.50 0.19 9.45
C VAL A 489 -5.87 0.33 8.79
N LEU A 490 -5.97 -0.02 7.52
CA LEU A 490 -7.22 -0.05 6.78
C LEU A 490 -7.27 -1.31 5.92
N ASN A 491 -8.29 -2.15 6.15
CA ASN A 491 -8.49 -3.37 5.38
C ASN A 491 -7.26 -4.30 5.34
N GLY A 492 -6.54 -4.41 6.45
CA GLY A 492 -5.33 -5.23 6.54
C GLY A 492 -4.05 -4.59 5.97
N TRP A 493 -4.13 -3.31 5.60
CA TRP A 493 -2.99 -2.54 5.09
C TRP A 493 -2.61 -1.45 6.07
N GLU A 494 -1.34 -1.37 6.41
CA GLU A 494 -0.78 -0.22 7.12
C GLU A 494 -0.80 0.99 6.18
N MET A 495 -1.62 1.98 6.48
CA MET A 495 -1.77 3.23 5.72
C MET A 495 -0.64 4.19 6.02
N GLY A 496 -0.22 4.20 7.24
CA GLY A 496 0.85 5.03 7.76
C GLY A 496 1.08 4.75 9.22
N GLY A 497 2.25 5.11 9.69
CA GLY A 497 2.65 4.93 11.07
C GLY A 497 3.54 6.04 11.55
N GLY A 498 3.67 6.13 12.85
CA GLY A 498 4.47 7.12 13.51
C GLY A 498 4.64 6.87 15.00
N SER A 499 5.16 7.88 15.68
CA SER A 499 5.35 7.83 17.11
C SER A 499 5.52 9.23 17.70
N VAL A 500 5.41 9.34 19.01
CA VAL A 500 6.02 10.43 19.75
C VAL A 500 7.52 10.17 19.80
N ARG A 501 8.32 11.24 19.64
CA ARG A 501 9.80 11.15 19.57
C ARG A 501 10.42 11.43 20.92
N ILE A 502 11.63 10.94 21.10
CA ILE A 502 12.47 11.34 22.20
C ILE A 502 12.95 12.77 21.98
N HIS A 503 12.75 13.64 22.96
CA HIS A 503 13.22 15.03 22.95
C HIS A 503 14.28 15.33 24.02
N ARG A 504 14.60 14.35 24.88
CA ARG A 504 15.59 14.46 25.95
C ARG A 504 16.82 13.63 25.62
N ALA A 505 18.00 14.24 25.71
CA ALA A 505 19.27 13.60 25.38
C ALA A 505 19.60 12.40 26.32
N ASP A 506 19.23 12.48 27.59
CA ASP A 506 19.45 11.38 28.56
C ASP A 506 18.61 10.13 28.21
N VAL A 507 17.38 10.31 27.76
CA VAL A 507 16.53 9.20 27.31
C VAL A 507 17.05 8.62 25.98
N GLN A 508 17.51 9.48 25.06
CA GLN A 508 18.10 9.03 23.79
C GLN A 508 19.36 8.16 24.01
N GLN A 509 20.19 8.52 25.00
CA GLN A 509 21.36 7.72 25.30
C GLN A 509 20.99 6.31 25.76
N LYS A 510 19.95 6.16 26.60
CA LYS A 510 19.47 4.83 27.02
C LYS A 510 19.04 3.94 25.85
N VAL A 511 18.45 4.51 24.81
CA VAL A 511 18.11 3.76 23.58
C VAL A 511 19.37 3.27 22.88
N PHE A 512 20.35 4.13 22.70
CA PHE A 512 21.61 3.74 22.06
C PHE A 512 22.35 2.67 22.86
N ASP A 513 22.33 2.75 24.18
CA ASP A 513 22.91 1.72 25.08
C ASP A 513 22.19 0.37 24.88
N ALA A 514 20.86 0.36 24.82
CA ALA A 514 20.06 -0.85 24.58
C ALA A 514 20.34 -1.46 23.20
N LEU A 515 20.54 -0.63 22.18
CA LEU A 515 20.87 -1.05 20.80
C LEU A 515 22.37 -1.35 20.61
N LYS A 516 23.20 -1.16 21.64
CA LYS A 516 24.67 -1.30 21.58
C LYS A 516 25.31 -0.40 20.52
N ILE A 517 24.78 0.80 20.34
CA ILE A 517 25.35 1.84 19.48
C ILE A 517 26.34 2.66 20.33
N THR A 518 27.61 2.68 19.92
CA THR A 518 28.64 3.43 20.66
C THR A 518 28.43 4.94 20.52
N PRO A 519 28.92 5.77 21.46
CA PRO A 519 28.85 7.23 21.34
C PRO A 519 29.49 7.76 20.07
N GLU A 520 30.58 7.17 19.60
CA GLU A 520 31.27 7.54 18.37
C GLU A 520 30.40 7.22 17.14
N GLU A 521 29.75 6.05 17.13
CA GLU A 521 28.83 5.64 16.08
C GLU A 521 27.59 6.52 16.04
N ALA A 522 27.00 6.83 17.21
CA ALA A 522 25.87 7.72 17.35
C ALA A 522 26.20 9.12 16.84
N GLN A 523 27.35 9.68 17.21
CA GLN A 523 27.81 10.99 16.75
C GLN A 523 28.09 11.00 15.25
N LEU A 524 28.70 9.93 14.72
CA LEU A 524 28.96 9.81 13.31
C LEU A 524 27.68 9.78 12.46
N LYS A 525 26.68 9.02 12.88
CA LYS A 525 25.42 8.84 12.15
C LYS A 525 24.42 9.98 12.38
N PHE A 526 24.24 10.39 13.64
CA PHE A 526 23.14 11.24 14.08
C PHE A 526 23.60 12.51 14.81
N GLY A 527 24.88 12.85 14.76
CA GLY A 527 25.47 13.94 15.53
C GLY A 527 24.72 15.26 15.39
N PHE A 528 24.31 15.60 14.18
CA PHE A 528 23.57 16.84 13.91
C PHE A 528 22.20 16.91 14.59
N LEU A 529 21.49 15.78 14.75
CA LEU A 529 20.24 15.70 15.52
C LEU A 529 20.53 15.72 17.02
N LEU A 530 21.53 14.96 17.48
CA LEU A 530 21.90 14.92 18.91
C LEU A 530 22.33 16.28 19.42
N ASP A 531 23.10 17.02 18.62
CA ASP A 531 23.51 18.38 18.93
C ASP A 531 22.29 19.33 18.98
N ALA A 532 21.34 19.20 18.05
CA ALA A 532 20.13 19.99 18.04
C ALA A 532 19.23 19.75 19.26
N LEU A 533 19.12 18.50 19.73
CA LEU A 533 18.32 18.16 20.92
C LEU A 533 18.79 18.90 22.19
N GLN A 534 20.03 19.37 22.23
CA GLN A 534 20.58 20.12 23.37
C GLN A 534 20.04 21.56 23.43
N TYR A 535 19.46 22.09 22.38
CA TYR A 535 18.95 23.47 22.30
C TYR A 535 17.46 23.59 22.66
N GLY A 536 16.99 22.81 23.63
CA GLY A 536 15.61 22.92 24.12
C GLY A 536 14.61 22.33 23.13
N ALA A 537 14.86 21.15 22.66
CA ALA A 537 13.93 20.44 21.78
C ALA A 537 12.55 20.29 22.43
N PRO A 538 11.45 20.64 21.72
CA PRO A 538 10.11 20.48 22.26
C PRO A 538 9.71 19.00 22.28
N PRO A 539 8.75 18.59 23.12
CA PRO A 539 8.01 17.36 22.90
C PRO A 539 7.40 17.37 21.48
N HIS A 540 7.66 16.36 20.69
CA HIS A 540 7.20 16.27 19.31
C HIS A 540 6.89 14.85 18.88
N GLY A 541 6.06 14.71 17.89
CA GLY A 541 5.67 13.46 17.29
C GLY A 541 5.05 13.65 15.93
N GLY A 542 4.95 12.60 15.18
CA GLY A 542 4.41 12.65 13.84
C GLY A 542 4.18 11.29 13.26
N LEU A 543 3.88 11.26 11.98
CA LEU A 543 3.69 10.04 11.21
C LEU A 543 3.95 10.30 9.73
N ALA A 544 3.98 9.22 8.98
CA ALA A 544 4.03 9.26 7.53
C ALA A 544 2.98 8.31 6.94
N PHE A 545 2.24 8.80 5.97
CA PHE A 545 1.31 7.97 5.19
C PHE A 545 1.92 7.63 3.83
N GLY A 546 1.75 6.38 3.38
CA GLY A 546 2.10 5.99 2.02
C GLY A 546 1.03 6.46 1.03
N LEU A 547 1.27 7.55 0.29
CA LEU A 547 0.31 8.07 -0.68
C LEU A 547 -0.05 7.02 -1.74
N ASP A 548 0.95 6.31 -2.26
CA ASP A 548 0.74 5.25 -3.25
C ASP A 548 -0.19 4.16 -2.72
N ARG A 549 -0.01 3.77 -1.46
CA ARG A 549 -0.81 2.72 -0.80
C ARG A 549 -2.26 3.17 -0.56
N ILE A 550 -2.46 4.41 -0.11
CA ILE A 550 -3.79 5.02 0.05
C ILE A 550 -4.55 4.97 -1.28
N VAL A 551 -3.94 5.46 -2.34
CA VAL A 551 -4.58 5.52 -3.66
C VAL A 551 -4.82 4.12 -4.23
N THR A 552 -3.92 3.16 -4.01
CA THR A 552 -4.12 1.76 -4.40
C THR A 552 -5.38 1.17 -3.75
N LEU A 553 -5.56 1.38 -2.45
CA LEU A 553 -6.76 0.92 -1.75
C LEU A 553 -8.03 1.61 -2.24
N MET A 554 -7.99 2.93 -2.45
CA MET A 554 -9.16 3.71 -2.90
C MET A 554 -9.61 3.37 -4.32
N THR A 555 -8.67 2.99 -5.20
CA THR A 555 -8.95 2.59 -6.58
C THR A 555 -9.32 1.12 -6.73
N GLY A 556 -9.01 0.29 -5.74
CA GLY A 556 -9.10 -1.16 -5.85
C GLY A 556 -8.08 -1.76 -6.82
N ALA A 557 -7.00 -1.03 -7.13
CA ALA A 557 -5.95 -1.50 -8.03
C ALA A 557 -5.23 -2.73 -7.46
N GLU A 558 -4.87 -3.67 -8.31
CA GLU A 558 -4.17 -4.89 -7.91
C GLU A 558 -2.69 -4.67 -7.60
N SER A 559 -2.12 -3.60 -8.14
CA SER A 559 -0.71 -3.26 -7.98
C SER A 559 -0.52 -1.76 -7.71
N ILE A 560 0.42 -1.45 -6.84
CA ILE A 560 0.89 -0.08 -6.60
C ILE A 560 1.38 0.61 -7.88
N ARG A 561 1.82 -0.16 -8.87
CA ARG A 561 2.27 0.34 -10.18
C ARG A 561 1.14 0.96 -11.02
N ASP A 562 -0.10 0.65 -10.69
CA ASP A 562 -1.28 1.21 -11.39
C ASP A 562 -1.68 2.61 -10.90
N VAL A 563 -1.08 3.07 -9.81
CA VAL A 563 -1.34 4.41 -9.25
C VAL A 563 -0.11 5.33 -9.30
N ILE A 564 0.97 4.89 -9.95
CA ILE A 564 2.21 5.63 -10.16
C ILE A 564 2.40 5.81 -11.67
N ALA A 565 2.68 7.03 -12.13
CA ALA A 565 2.79 7.31 -13.57
C ALA A 565 3.91 6.48 -14.24
N PHE A 566 5.10 6.47 -13.64
CA PHE A 566 6.30 5.81 -14.18
C PHE A 566 6.96 4.93 -13.11
N PRO A 567 6.37 3.76 -12.78
CA PRO A 567 6.88 2.88 -11.75
C PRO A 567 8.06 2.04 -12.26
N LYS A 568 8.75 1.39 -11.32
CA LYS A 568 9.72 0.32 -11.60
C LYS A 568 9.05 -1.05 -11.55
N THR A 569 9.62 -2.01 -12.30
CA THR A 569 9.26 -3.44 -12.19
C THR A 569 9.71 -4.02 -10.85
N GLN A 570 9.37 -5.28 -10.56
CA GLN A 570 9.88 -6.02 -9.39
C GLN A 570 11.42 -6.15 -9.38
N ARG A 571 12.06 -5.99 -10.54
CA ARG A 571 13.53 -6.00 -10.66
C ARG A 571 14.15 -4.60 -10.57
N ALA A 572 13.41 -3.62 -10.07
CA ALA A 572 13.82 -2.22 -9.95
C ALA A 572 14.25 -1.59 -11.30
N GLN A 573 13.60 -1.95 -12.40
CA GLN A 573 13.86 -1.45 -13.74
C GLN A 573 12.71 -0.64 -14.29
N CYS A 574 13.00 0.42 -15.03
CA CYS A 574 12.02 1.13 -15.84
C CYS A 574 12.07 0.62 -17.29
N LEU A 575 11.03 -0.06 -17.75
CA LEU A 575 11.00 -0.62 -19.11
C LEU A 575 10.84 0.46 -20.19
N LEU A 576 10.24 1.60 -19.85
CA LEU A 576 10.10 2.72 -20.79
C LEU A 576 11.43 3.42 -21.07
N THR A 577 12.19 3.75 -20.00
CA THR A 577 13.45 4.51 -20.12
C THR A 577 14.69 3.63 -20.15
N GLN A 578 14.51 2.33 -19.90
CA GLN A 578 15.59 1.34 -19.76
C GLN A 578 16.56 1.66 -18.62
N ALA A 579 16.07 2.38 -17.59
CA ALA A 579 16.85 2.60 -16.37
C ALA A 579 16.79 1.38 -15.42
N PRO A 580 17.89 1.00 -14.71
CA PRO A 580 19.22 1.64 -14.79
C PRO A 580 19.95 1.30 -16.09
N SER A 581 20.81 2.20 -16.50
CA SER A 581 21.60 2.06 -17.73
C SER A 581 23.10 2.31 -17.46
N PRO A 582 23.99 1.81 -18.32
CA PRO A 582 25.41 2.12 -18.24
C PRO A 582 25.68 3.63 -18.37
N VAL A 583 26.76 4.08 -17.75
CA VAL A 583 27.28 5.43 -17.90
C VAL A 583 28.66 5.36 -18.59
N ASP A 584 29.08 6.45 -19.24
CA ASP A 584 30.33 6.47 -19.93
C ASP A 584 31.56 6.50 -18.99
N GLU A 585 32.68 6.04 -19.48
CA GLU A 585 33.95 5.93 -18.73
C GLU A 585 34.46 7.32 -18.28
N LYS A 586 34.15 8.38 -19.02
CA LYS A 586 34.52 9.74 -18.64
C LYS A 586 33.79 10.18 -17.37
N GLN A 587 32.49 9.93 -17.29
CA GLN A 587 31.71 10.23 -16.11
C GLN A 587 32.19 9.46 -14.87
N LEU A 588 32.51 8.15 -15.04
CA LEU A 588 33.06 7.35 -13.94
C LEU A 588 34.41 7.91 -13.44
N ARG A 589 35.31 8.33 -14.35
CA ARG A 589 36.56 8.97 -13.96
C ARG A 589 36.38 10.28 -13.23
N GLU A 590 35.42 11.12 -13.67
CA GLU A 590 35.09 12.38 -13.00
C GLU A 590 34.51 12.17 -11.58
N LEU A 591 33.91 11.01 -11.34
CA LEU A 591 33.41 10.60 -10.04
C LEU A 591 34.41 9.79 -9.21
N HIS A 592 35.63 9.57 -9.72
CA HIS A 592 36.66 8.74 -9.08
C HIS A 592 36.19 7.29 -8.79
N ILE A 593 35.31 6.74 -9.64
CA ILE A 593 34.74 5.39 -9.53
C ILE A 593 35.34 4.47 -10.58
N ARG A 594 35.65 3.23 -10.17
CA ARG A 594 36.05 2.16 -11.06
C ARG A 594 35.15 0.94 -10.88
N LEU A 595 34.62 0.42 -11.98
CA LEU A 595 33.84 -0.81 -11.94
C LEU A 595 34.76 -2.01 -11.68
N ARG A 596 34.37 -2.90 -10.77
CA ARG A 596 35.11 -4.15 -10.50
C ARG A 596 34.99 -5.15 -11.66
N ASN A 597 33.83 -5.15 -12.33
CA ASN A 597 33.57 -6.03 -13.47
C ASN A 597 33.02 -5.21 -14.63
N PRO A 598 33.89 -4.57 -15.44
CA PRO A 598 33.45 -3.71 -16.54
C PRO A 598 32.77 -4.48 -17.68
N ASP A 599 32.99 -5.79 -17.81
CA ASP A 599 32.38 -6.61 -18.86
C ASP A 599 30.92 -7.00 -18.56
N ALA A 600 30.49 -6.93 -17.31
CA ALA A 600 29.08 -7.13 -16.94
C ALA A 600 28.14 -6.05 -17.51
N VAL A 601 28.69 -4.93 -17.95
CA VAL A 601 27.93 -3.80 -18.54
C VAL A 601 27.68 -4.00 -20.04
N LYS A 602 28.39 -4.94 -20.68
CA LYS A 602 28.32 -5.18 -22.13
C LYS A 602 27.31 -6.28 -22.51
N ALA A 603 26.72 -6.94 -21.54
CA ALA A 603 25.71 -7.98 -21.72
C ALA A 603 24.29 -7.43 -21.48
#